data_bb562f1fc5ffcd7110185ef020c681a6
#
_entry.id   bb562f1fc5ffcd7110185ef020c681a6
#
_cell.length_a   1.000
_cell.length_b   1.000
_cell.length_c   1.000
_cell.angle_alpha   90.00
_cell.angle_beta   90.00
_cell.angle_gamma   90.00
#
_symmetry.space_group_name_H-M   'P 1'
#
loop_
_entity.id
_entity.type
_entity.pdbx_description
1 polymer ?
#
loop_
_entity_poly.entity_id
_entity_poly.type
_entity_poly.pdbx_seq_one_letter_code
_entity_poly.pdbx_strand_id
1 'polypeptide(L)'
;MISNNKYDYIICGGGATGLLLSSALISDNFFDDKKILIIEKEAKVDNDKTLGFWDSKETILDEVVFKEWEYAEFKDSEFHNSFLLNPFKYKMIKSSKFYSHLGEKISDADNFTYLNATIENIDQENKIVKTDNGEFQSSIIFSSIYDDKEIKFNKYPLLKQHFIGWTIETKDQSFDDNKITFMDFSVDQKNEIRFMYLSLIHI
;
A
#
# COMPACT_ATOMS: atom_id res chain seq x y z
N MET A 1 -23.27 -6.87 -27.03
CA MET A 1 -22.18 -6.27 -27.84
C MET A 1 -20.93 -6.27 -26.97
N ILE A 2 -20.07 -7.30 -27.12
CA ILE A 2 -18.82 -7.46 -26.37
C ILE A 2 -17.70 -7.11 -27.37
N SER A 3 -17.51 -5.85 -27.70
CA SER A 3 -16.56 -5.57 -28.78
C SER A 3 -15.34 -4.70 -28.42
N ASN A 4 -15.18 -4.26 -27.16
CA ASN A 4 -13.98 -3.48 -26.80
C ASN A 4 -13.46 -3.69 -25.37
N ASN A 5 -13.96 -4.69 -24.64
CA ASN A 5 -13.61 -4.92 -23.22
C ASN A 5 -12.60 -6.07 -23.06
N LYS A 6 -11.70 -6.25 -24.04
CA LYS A 6 -10.62 -7.24 -23.96
C LYS A 6 -9.29 -6.56 -23.73
N TYR A 7 -8.59 -7.04 -22.72
CA TYR A 7 -7.28 -6.58 -22.30
C TYR A 7 -6.30 -7.76 -22.21
N ASP A 8 -5.03 -7.49 -22.26
CA ASP A 8 -4.03 -8.50 -21.99
C ASP A 8 -3.93 -8.76 -20.47
N TYR A 9 -4.01 -7.68 -19.70
CA TYR A 9 -3.94 -7.71 -18.24
C TYR A 9 -5.04 -6.87 -17.62
N ILE A 10 -5.63 -7.36 -16.51
CA ILE A 10 -6.51 -6.58 -15.63
C ILE A 10 -5.90 -6.56 -14.23
N ILE A 11 -5.77 -5.37 -13.66
CA ILE A 11 -5.34 -5.13 -12.29
C ILE A 11 -6.56 -4.71 -11.48
N CYS A 12 -7.00 -5.58 -10.58
CA CYS A 12 -8.13 -5.36 -9.68
C CYS A 12 -7.63 -4.73 -8.38
N GLY A 13 -7.91 -3.44 -8.23
CA GLY A 13 -7.47 -2.59 -7.12
C GLY A 13 -6.35 -1.64 -7.52
N GLY A 14 -6.63 -0.33 -7.46
CA GLY A 14 -5.69 0.79 -7.67
C GLY A 14 -5.06 1.29 -6.36
N GLY A 15 -4.92 0.43 -5.36
CA GLY A 15 -4.18 0.71 -4.15
C GLY A 15 -2.67 0.60 -4.35
N ALA A 16 -1.89 0.62 -3.24
CA ALA A 16 -0.44 0.61 -3.30
C ALA A 16 0.13 -0.53 -4.17
N THR A 17 -0.38 -1.75 -4.00
CA THR A 17 0.09 -2.92 -4.75
C THR A 17 -0.21 -2.81 -6.25
N GLY A 18 -1.42 -2.40 -6.61
CA GLY A 18 -1.82 -2.26 -8.03
C GLY A 18 -1.05 -1.16 -8.74
N LEU A 19 -0.84 -0.01 -8.09
CA LEU A 19 -0.07 1.10 -8.65
C LEU A 19 1.42 0.78 -8.79
N LEU A 20 2.03 0.10 -7.81
CA LEU A 20 3.42 -0.35 -7.90
C LEU A 20 3.61 -1.39 -9.01
N LEU A 21 2.69 -2.35 -9.13
CA LEU A 21 2.69 -3.30 -10.24
C LEU A 21 2.60 -2.56 -11.58
N SER A 22 1.66 -1.62 -11.70
CA SER A 22 1.50 -0.82 -12.93
C SER A 22 2.78 -0.06 -13.29
N SER A 23 3.41 0.58 -12.31
CA SER A 23 4.71 1.27 -12.51
C SER A 23 5.81 0.32 -12.96
N ALA A 24 5.86 -0.90 -12.42
CA ALA A 24 6.82 -1.91 -12.85
C ALA A 24 6.58 -2.37 -14.30
N LEU A 25 5.31 -2.57 -14.68
CA LEU A 25 4.93 -2.93 -16.06
C LEU A 25 5.28 -1.81 -17.05
N ILE A 26 5.07 -0.55 -16.70
CA ILE A 26 5.46 0.62 -17.53
C ILE A 26 6.97 0.67 -17.74
N SER A 27 7.76 0.21 -16.78
CA SER A 27 9.21 0.28 -16.84
C SER A 27 9.86 -0.86 -17.65
N ASP A 28 9.06 -1.81 -18.17
CA ASP A 28 9.56 -2.95 -18.94
C ASP A 28 8.94 -2.96 -20.35
N ASN A 29 9.75 -2.75 -21.36
CA ASN A 29 9.35 -2.65 -22.77
C ASN A 29 8.60 -3.89 -23.30
N PHE A 30 8.66 -5.02 -22.60
CA PHE A 30 7.85 -6.20 -22.91
C PHE A 30 6.35 -5.90 -22.87
N PHE A 31 5.94 -4.90 -22.12
CA PHE A 31 4.52 -4.56 -21.92
C PHE A 31 4.05 -3.39 -22.80
N ASP A 32 4.89 -2.78 -23.63
CA ASP A 32 4.55 -1.59 -24.43
C ASP A 32 3.37 -1.86 -25.39
N ASP A 33 3.27 -3.08 -25.94
CA ASP A 33 2.20 -3.49 -26.86
C ASP A 33 0.99 -4.12 -26.16
N LYS A 34 0.99 -4.22 -24.83
CA LYS A 34 -0.06 -4.86 -24.04
C LYS A 34 -1.11 -3.86 -23.59
N LYS A 35 -2.37 -4.22 -23.73
CA LYS A 35 -3.49 -3.43 -23.19
C LYS A 35 -3.75 -3.79 -21.75
N ILE A 36 -3.63 -2.82 -20.86
CA ILE A 36 -3.72 -3.01 -19.41
C ILE A 36 -4.88 -2.18 -18.84
N LEU A 37 -5.75 -2.82 -18.08
CA LEU A 37 -6.85 -2.18 -17.39
C LEU A 37 -6.62 -2.20 -15.88
N ILE A 38 -6.69 -1.04 -15.24
CA ILE A 38 -6.74 -0.91 -13.79
C ILE A 38 -8.17 -0.58 -13.39
N ILE A 39 -8.73 -1.32 -12.43
CA ILE A 39 -10.08 -1.09 -11.91
C ILE A 39 -9.99 -0.74 -10.42
N GLU A 40 -10.48 0.43 -10.05
CA GLU A 40 -10.49 0.92 -8.66
C GLU A 40 -11.79 1.70 -8.38
N LYS A 41 -12.42 1.43 -7.25
CA LYS A 41 -13.68 2.08 -6.87
C LYS A 41 -13.51 3.49 -6.30
N GLU A 42 -12.35 3.80 -5.72
CA GLU A 42 -12.07 5.06 -5.05
C GLU A 42 -11.19 5.97 -5.90
N ALA A 43 -11.39 7.28 -5.80
CA ALA A 43 -10.62 8.25 -6.58
C ALA A 43 -9.14 8.36 -6.20
N LYS A 44 -8.72 7.85 -5.03
CA LYS A 44 -7.33 7.84 -4.55
C LYS A 44 -6.64 9.21 -4.55
N VAL A 45 -7.37 10.25 -4.13
CA VAL A 45 -6.87 11.62 -4.07
C VAL A 45 -6.51 12.08 -2.66
N ASP A 46 -7.08 11.43 -1.65
CA ASP A 46 -6.94 11.81 -0.26
C ASP A 46 -5.70 11.18 0.40
N ASN A 47 -5.25 11.82 1.49
CA ASN A 47 -4.22 11.24 2.35
C ASN A 47 -4.85 10.28 3.36
N ASP A 48 -5.44 9.20 2.86
CA ASP A 48 -6.20 8.20 3.63
C ASP A 48 -5.30 7.24 4.40
N LYS A 49 -4.01 7.16 4.03
CA LYS A 49 -3.02 6.24 4.62
C LYS A 49 -1.66 6.87 4.76
N THR A 50 -0.92 6.38 5.74
CA THR A 50 0.52 6.57 5.84
C THR A 50 1.20 5.28 5.43
N LEU A 51 2.02 5.32 4.40
CA LEU A 51 2.74 4.17 3.89
C LEU A 51 4.15 4.16 4.48
N GLY A 52 4.47 3.15 5.27
CA GLY A 52 5.79 2.95 5.86
C GLY A 52 6.47 1.70 5.29
N PHE A 53 7.75 1.81 4.98
CA PHE A 53 8.52 0.69 4.41
C PHE A 53 10.01 0.80 4.73
N TRP A 54 10.69 -0.33 4.58
CA TRP A 54 12.13 -0.46 4.77
C TRP A 54 12.82 -0.47 3.42
N ASP A 55 13.87 0.32 3.28
CA ASP A 55 14.66 0.33 2.07
C ASP A 55 16.15 0.54 2.37
N SER A 56 17.00 -0.13 1.62
CA SER A 56 18.46 0.00 1.69
C SER A 56 19.06 0.66 0.46
N LYS A 57 18.24 1.03 -0.53
CA LYS A 57 18.65 1.62 -1.81
C LYS A 57 17.67 2.71 -2.22
N GLU A 58 18.09 3.52 -3.16
CA GLU A 58 17.19 4.47 -3.82
C GLU A 58 16.22 3.72 -4.75
N THR A 59 14.97 4.14 -4.74
CA THR A 59 13.89 3.59 -5.55
C THR A 59 13.07 4.71 -6.19
N ILE A 60 12.13 4.33 -7.05
CA ILE A 60 11.20 5.28 -7.68
C ILE A 60 10.33 6.04 -6.68
N LEU A 61 10.30 5.60 -5.43
CA LEU A 61 9.49 6.23 -4.38
C LEU A 61 10.24 7.31 -3.59
N ASP A 62 11.57 7.43 -3.78
CA ASP A 62 12.36 8.41 -3.00
C ASP A 62 11.94 9.86 -3.28
N GLU A 63 11.45 10.16 -4.49
CA GLU A 63 10.93 11.48 -4.84
C GLU A 63 9.70 11.91 -4.04
N VAL A 64 8.99 10.96 -3.45
CA VAL A 64 7.76 11.20 -2.68
C VAL A 64 7.89 10.82 -1.21
N VAL A 65 9.07 10.43 -0.76
CA VAL A 65 9.35 10.20 0.65
C VAL A 65 9.14 11.50 1.42
N PHE A 66 8.29 11.42 2.43
CA PHE A 66 8.02 12.56 3.32
C PHE A 66 9.01 12.65 4.46
N LYS A 67 9.39 11.52 5.04
CA LYS A 67 10.35 11.42 6.13
C LYS A 67 11.07 10.08 6.09
N GLU A 68 12.35 10.09 6.46
CA GLU A 68 13.13 8.87 6.67
C GLU A 68 13.83 8.89 8.02
N TRP A 69 14.10 7.71 8.57
CA TRP A 69 14.80 7.51 9.83
C TRP A 69 15.88 6.45 9.68
N GLU A 70 17.02 6.74 10.25
CA GLU A 70 18.16 5.81 10.34
C GLU A 70 18.18 5.04 11.68
N TYR A 71 17.41 5.52 12.65
CA TYR A 71 17.32 4.89 13.96
C TYR A 71 15.90 4.47 14.28
N ALA A 72 15.78 3.31 14.92
CA ALA A 72 14.54 2.83 15.50
C ALA A 72 14.69 2.58 17.01
N GLU A 73 13.60 2.80 17.71
CA GLU A 73 13.47 2.54 19.13
C GLU A 73 12.47 1.41 19.37
N PHE A 74 12.84 0.50 20.24
CA PHE A 74 12.02 -0.59 20.71
C PHE A 74 12.08 -0.61 22.23
N LYS A 75 10.95 -0.61 22.92
CA LYS A 75 10.92 -0.54 24.38
C LYS A 75 9.72 -1.23 25.01
N ASP A 76 9.87 -1.59 26.26
CA ASP A 76 8.80 -1.99 27.17
C ASP A 76 9.04 -1.35 28.56
N SER A 77 8.40 -1.86 29.62
CA SER A 77 8.54 -1.32 30.99
C SER A 77 9.92 -1.53 31.59
N GLU A 78 10.70 -2.51 31.14
CA GLU A 78 12.00 -2.91 31.68
C GLU A 78 13.14 -2.76 30.67
N PHE A 79 12.82 -2.68 29.40
CA PHE A 79 13.77 -2.68 28.31
C PHE A 79 13.60 -1.45 27.43
N HIS A 80 14.72 -0.83 27.07
CA HIS A 80 14.77 0.28 26.13
C HIS A 80 16.02 0.16 25.28
N ASN A 81 15.85 0.01 23.98
CA ASN A 81 16.94 -0.03 23.03
C ASN A 81 16.67 0.85 21.82
N SER A 82 17.69 1.63 21.43
CA SER A 82 17.70 2.37 20.18
C SER A 82 18.84 1.84 19.33
N PHE A 83 18.57 1.51 18.09
CA PHE A 83 19.53 0.87 17.20
C PHE A 83 19.54 1.51 15.80
N LEU A 84 20.72 1.50 15.19
CA LEU A 84 20.93 1.94 13.83
C LEU A 84 20.39 0.89 12.88
N LEU A 85 19.61 1.33 11.90
CA LEU A 85 18.95 0.45 10.93
C LEU A 85 19.85 0.00 9.76
N ASN A 86 21.07 0.52 9.67
CA ASN A 86 22.00 0.26 8.57
C ASN A 86 22.09 -1.25 8.18
N PRO A 87 21.96 -1.62 6.88
CA PRO A 87 21.94 -0.75 5.71
C PRO A 87 20.56 -0.16 5.35
N PHE A 88 19.52 -0.44 6.15
CA PHE A 88 18.18 0.01 5.88
C PHE A 88 17.92 1.40 6.47
N LYS A 89 16.95 2.08 5.89
CA LYS A 89 16.24 3.20 6.48
C LYS A 89 14.76 2.85 6.58
N TYR A 90 14.07 3.39 7.54
CA TYR A 90 12.63 3.37 7.55
C TYR A 90 12.12 4.63 6.88
N LYS A 91 11.34 4.48 5.81
CA LYS A 91 10.83 5.58 5.01
C LYS A 91 9.31 5.68 5.14
N MET A 92 8.79 6.88 5.08
CA MET A 92 7.35 7.17 5.15
C MET A 92 6.91 8.06 3.98
N ILE A 93 5.78 7.70 3.40
CA ILE A 93 5.13 8.44 2.32
C ILE A 93 3.69 8.73 2.74
N LYS A 94 3.21 9.93 2.43
CA LYS A 94 1.78 10.27 2.48
C LYS A 94 1.08 9.68 1.27
N SER A 95 -0.03 8.95 1.48
CA SER A 95 -0.69 8.22 0.39
C SER A 95 -1.14 9.12 -0.76
N SER A 96 -1.58 10.35 -0.50
CA SER A 96 -1.93 11.31 -1.55
C SER A 96 -0.75 11.60 -2.51
N LYS A 97 0.47 11.72 -1.99
CA LYS A 97 1.68 11.92 -2.82
C LYS A 97 2.06 10.67 -3.61
N PHE A 98 1.90 9.51 -2.99
CA PHE A 98 2.09 8.23 -3.64
C PHE A 98 1.11 8.04 -4.81
N TYR A 99 -0.18 8.32 -4.58
CA TYR A 99 -1.22 8.18 -5.59
C TYR A 99 -1.01 9.13 -6.76
N SER A 100 -0.70 10.42 -6.51
CA SER A 100 -0.44 11.37 -7.59
C SER A 100 0.78 10.99 -8.41
N HIS A 101 1.91 10.66 -7.77
CA HIS A 101 3.16 10.32 -8.45
C HIS A 101 3.03 9.10 -9.37
N LEU A 102 2.43 8.01 -8.89
CA LEU A 102 2.23 6.82 -9.71
C LEU A 102 1.06 6.97 -10.69
N GLY A 103 0.03 7.73 -10.32
CA GLY A 103 -1.11 8.04 -11.18
C GLY A 103 -0.70 8.85 -12.41
N GLU A 104 0.20 9.82 -12.27
CA GLU A 104 0.77 10.58 -13.39
C GLU A 104 1.50 9.65 -14.37
N LYS A 105 2.38 8.78 -13.88
CA LYS A 105 3.07 7.79 -14.73
C LYS A 105 2.12 6.88 -15.50
N ILE A 106 1.01 6.47 -14.85
CA ILE A 106 -0.01 5.61 -15.48
C ILE A 106 -0.79 6.40 -16.53
N SER A 107 -1.12 7.66 -16.26
CA SER A 107 -1.88 8.51 -17.20
C SER A 107 -1.08 8.85 -18.46
N ASP A 108 0.23 8.88 -18.37
CA ASP A 108 1.13 9.15 -19.49
C ASP A 108 1.40 7.92 -20.37
N ALA A 109 0.97 6.73 -19.94
CA ALA A 109 1.16 5.48 -20.64
C ALA A 109 -0.06 5.14 -21.51
N ASP A 110 0.07 5.26 -22.84
CA ASP A 110 -1.02 5.09 -23.81
C ASP A 110 -1.69 3.71 -23.77
N ASN A 111 -1.00 2.69 -23.29
CA ASN A 111 -1.46 1.31 -23.24
C ASN A 111 -2.19 0.96 -21.93
N PHE A 112 -2.29 1.91 -20.99
CA PHE A 112 -3.02 1.76 -19.75
C PHE A 112 -4.39 2.45 -19.81
N THR A 113 -5.39 1.80 -19.23
CA THR A 113 -6.72 2.36 -19.01
C THR A 113 -7.02 2.29 -17.52
N TYR A 114 -7.40 3.41 -16.93
CA TYR A 114 -7.86 3.46 -15.54
C TYR A 114 -9.39 3.59 -15.52
N LEU A 115 -10.06 2.62 -14.90
CA LEU A 115 -11.50 2.57 -14.76
C LEU A 115 -11.91 2.76 -13.30
N ASN A 116 -12.66 3.82 -13.04
CA ASN A 116 -13.32 3.98 -11.75
C ASN A 116 -14.61 3.17 -11.74
N ALA A 117 -14.58 2.00 -11.09
CA ALA A 117 -15.72 1.09 -11.01
C ALA A 117 -15.58 0.16 -9.80
N THR A 118 -16.73 -0.31 -9.30
CA THR A 118 -16.79 -1.30 -8.23
C THR A 118 -16.74 -2.70 -8.83
N ILE A 119 -15.77 -3.51 -8.41
CA ILE A 119 -15.67 -4.91 -8.81
C ILE A 119 -16.68 -5.71 -8.00
N GLU A 120 -17.58 -6.40 -8.69
CA GLU A 120 -18.63 -7.23 -8.11
C GLU A 120 -18.24 -8.71 -8.04
N ASN A 121 -17.51 -9.19 -9.06
CA ASN A 121 -17.08 -10.58 -9.14
C ASN A 121 -15.86 -10.75 -10.04
N ILE A 122 -15.02 -11.72 -9.73
CA ILE A 122 -13.88 -12.15 -10.55
C ILE A 122 -14.07 -13.63 -10.89
N ASP A 123 -14.38 -13.91 -12.15
CA ASP A 123 -14.43 -15.26 -12.68
C ASP A 123 -13.02 -15.69 -13.12
N GLN A 124 -12.38 -16.48 -12.26
CA GLN A 124 -10.99 -16.92 -12.47
C GLN A 124 -10.85 -17.91 -13.63
N GLU A 125 -11.88 -18.72 -13.91
CA GLU A 125 -11.83 -19.72 -14.97
C GLU A 125 -11.93 -19.08 -16.35
N ASN A 126 -12.90 -18.17 -16.54
CA ASN A 126 -13.14 -17.50 -17.80
C ASN A 126 -12.33 -16.20 -17.97
N LYS A 127 -11.57 -15.79 -16.92
CA LYS A 127 -10.78 -14.56 -16.90
C LYS A 127 -11.63 -13.30 -17.15
N ILE A 128 -12.79 -13.23 -16.47
CA ILE A 128 -13.75 -12.13 -16.59
C ILE A 128 -13.85 -11.40 -15.23
N VAL A 129 -13.76 -10.08 -15.29
CA VAL A 129 -14.04 -9.19 -14.16
C VAL A 129 -15.37 -8.49 -14.41
N LYS A 130 -16.33 -8.67 -13.50
CA LYS A 130 -17.62 -8.01 -13.50
C LYS A 130 -17.60 -6.80 -12.59
N THR A 131 -18.10 -5.70 -13.10
CA THR A 131 -18.18 -4.43 -12.37
C THR A 131 -19.56 -3.80 -12.55
N ASP A 132 -19.86 -2.78 -11.77
CA ASP A 132 -21.04 -1.92 -11.95
C ASP A 132 -21.06 -1.17 -13.29
N ASN A 133 -19.92 -1.12 -14.02
CA ASN A 133 -19.80 -0.49 -15.34
C ASN A 133 -19.67 -1.49 -16.51
N GLY A 134 -19.85 -2.80 -16.25
CA GLY A 134 -19.81 -3.84 -17.27
C GLY A 134 -18.82 -4.96 -16.99
N GLU A 135 -18.62 -5.80 -18.00
CA GLU A 135 -17.74 -6.98 -17.91
C GLU A 135 -16.50 -6.77 -18.77
N PHE A 136 -15.33 -7.18 -18.23
CA PHE A 136 -14.02 -7.05 -18.86
C PHE A 136 -13.33 -8.41 -18.87
N GLN A 137 -12.73 -8.79 -19.98
CA GLN A 137 -12.01 -10.05 -20.14
C GLN A 137 -10.53 -9.80 -20.36
N SER A 138 -9.69 -10.65 -19.79
CA SER A 138 -8.24 -10.59 -20.02
C SER A 138 -7.58 -11.95 -20.10
N SER A 139 -6.32 -11.98 -20.50
CA SER A 139 -5.50 -13.19 -20.42
C SER A 139 -5.04 -13.48 -18.99
N ILE A 140 -4.71 -12.42 -18.22
CA ILE A 140 -4.25 -12.52 -16.84
C ILE A 140 -4.96 -11.46 -15.99
N ILE A 141 -5.38 -11.86 -14.78
CA ILE A 141 -5.95 -10.97 -13.77
C ILE A 141 -5.01 -10.95 -12.57
N PHE A 142 -4.59 -9.77 -12.16
CA PHE A 142 -3.96 -9.51 -10.88
C PHE A 142 -4.99 -8.92 -9.93
N SER A 143 -5.13 -9.46 -8.74
CA SER A 143 -6.09 -8.96 -7.75
C SER A 143 -5.40 -8.68 -6.43
N SER A 144 -5.57 -7.45 -5.95
CA SER A 144 -5.27 -7.04 -4.58
C SER A 144 -6.51 -6.97 -3.70
N ILE A 145 -7.67 -7.37 -4.25
CA ILE A 145 -8.93 -7.43 -3.51
C ILE A 145 -8.91 -8.71 -2.68
N TYR A 146 -9.17 -8.54 -1.41
CA TYR A 146 -9.11 -9.59 -0.43
C TYR A 146 -10.50 -9.81 0.20
N ASP A 147 -10.97 -11.07 0.20
CA ASP A 147 -12.15 -11.50 0.95
C ASP A 147 -11.72 -12.41 2.11
N ASP A 148 -11.93 -11.96 3.34
CA ASP A 148 -11.60 -12.73 4.55
C ASP A 148 -12.43 -14.01 4.69
N LYS A 149 -13.58 -14.12 3.99
CA LYS A 149 -14.42 -15.32 3.96
C LYS A 149 -13.77 -16.49 3.20
N GLU A 150 -12.84 -16.20 2.31
CA GLU A 150 -12.12 -17.22 1.55
C GLU A 150 -10.96 -17.85 2.35
N ILE A 151 -10.60 -17.28 3.51
CA ILE A 151 -9.53 -17.84 4.34
C ILE A 151 -10.01 -19.12 4.98
N LYS A 152 -9.49 -20.24 4.50
CA LYS A 152 -9.65 -21.52 5.16
C LYS A 152 -8.64 -21.62 6.30
N PHE A 153 -9.13 -21.69 7.53
CA PHE A 153 -8.31 -21.97 8.70
C PHE A 153 -7.76 -23.38 8.61
N ASN A 154 -6.49 -23.49 8.34
CA ASN A 154 -5.79 -24.76 8.28
C ASN A 154 -4.92 -24.95 9.55
N LYS A 155 -3.68 -25.31 9.35
CA LYS A 155 -2.71 -25.66 10.38
C LYS A 155 -2.31 -24.52 11.33
N TYR A 156 -2.45 -23.27 10.89
CA TYR A 156 -1.95 -22.10 11.63
C TYR A 156 -3.09 -21.23 12.14
N PRO A 157 -2.94 -20.63 13.34
CA PRO A 157 -3.95 -19.72 13.88
C PRO A 157 -4.02 -18.42 13.05
N LEU A 158 -5.22 -17.90 12.87
CA LEU A 158 -5.43 -16.56 12.36
C LEU A 158 -5.37 -15.57 13.53
N LEU A 159 -4.42 -14.65 13.46
CA LEU A 159 -4.34 -13.53 14.40
C LEU A 159 -4.94 -12.28 13.75
N LYS A 160 -5.84 -11.61 14.48
CA LYS A 160 -6.39 -10.32 14.07
C LYS A 160 -5.55 -9.22 14.69
N GLN A 161 -5.12 -8.28 13.84
CA GLN A 161 -4.40 -7.09 14.27
C GLN A 161 -5.28 -5.86 14.04
N HIS A 162 -5.53 -5.09 15.10
CA HIS A 162 -6.34 -3.89 15.06
C HIS A 162 -5.48 -2.67 15.36
N PHE A 163 -5.69 -1.61 14.58
CA PHE A 163 -4.98 -0.33 14.77
C PHE A 163 -5.99 0.80 14.97
N ILE A 164 -5.64 1.72 15.85
CA ILE A 164 -6.23 3.05 15.93
C ILE A 164 -5.09 4.04 15.79
N GLY A 165 -5.16 4.92 14.81
CA GLY A 165 -4.18 5.99 14.58
C GLY A 165 -4.72 7.33 15.05
N TRP A 166 -3.88 8.10 15.75
CA TRP A 166 -4.12 9.49 16.11
C TRP A 166 -3.00 10.35 15.59
N THR A 167 -3.35 11.49 15.02
CA THR A 167 -2.40 12.57 14.79
C THR A 167 -2.52 13.54 15.96
N ILE A 168 -1.42 13.79 16.66
CA ILE A 168 -1.36 14.72 17.78
C ILE A 168 -0.37 15.82 17.47
N GLU A 169 -0.69 17.03 17.88
CA GLU A 169 0.19 18.18 17.84
C GLU A 169 0.54 18.59 19.27
N THR A 170 1.83 18.78 19.54
CA THR A 170 2.33 19.18 20.85
C THR A 170 2.89 20.60 20.81
N LYS A 171 2.73 21.37 21.89
CA LYS A 171 3.24 22.75 21.98
C LYS A 171 4.76 22.81 22.07
N ASP A 172 5.36 21.77 22.65
CA ASP A 172 6.80 21.65 22.85
C ASP A 172 7.32 20.43 22.08
N GLN A 173 8.62 20.39 21.80
CA GLN A 173 9.26 19.25 21.17
C GLN A 173 9.30 18.06 22.15
N SER A 174 8.21 17.31 22.19
CA SER A 174 8.03 16.17 23.10
C SER A 174 8.56 14.86 22.54
N PHE A 175 8.99 14.85 21.29
CA PHE A 175 9.45 13.65 20.59
C PHE A 175 10.77 13.90 19.89
N ASP A 176 11.59 12.83 19.77
CA ASP A 176 12.82 12.85 19.01
C ASP A 176 12.51 12.58 17.52
N ASP A 177 12.79 13.53 16.64
CA ASP A 177 12.50 13.43 15.22
C ASP A 177 13.56 12.67 14.41
N ASN A 178 14.67 12.28 15.05
CA ASN A 178 15.75 11.50 14.42
C ASN A 178 15.53 9.99 14.48
N LYS A 179 14.57 9.53 15.28
CA LYS A 179 14.26 8.11 15.42
C LYS A 179 12.77 7.84 15.40
N ILE A 180 12.41 6.67 14.93
CA ILE A 180 11.06 6.16 15.03
C ILE A 180 10.90 5.27 16.25
N THR A 181 9.86 5.44 17.06
CA THR A 181 9.48 4.45 18.04
C THR A 181 8.70 3.35 17.34
N PHE A 182 9.41 2.27 16.98
CA PHE A 182 8.84 1.21 16.15
C PHE A 182 7.85 0.35 16.93
N MET A 183 8.17 0.01 18.18
CA MET A 183 7.27 -0.69 19.08
C MET A 183 7.52 -0.29 20.52
N ASP A 184 6.50 0.25 21.17
CA ASP A 184 6.50 0.57 22.59
C ASP A 184 5.46 -0.29 23.32
N PHE A 185 5.94 -1.32 24.00
CA PHE A 185 5.13 -2.26 24.78
C PHE A 185 4.92 -1.80 26.24
N SER A 186 5.36 -0.61 26.63
CA SER A 186 5.18 -0.09 27.99
C SER A 186 3.70 0.21 28.35
N VAL A 187 2.79 0.02 27.41
CA VAL A 187 1.34 0.12 27.61
C VAL A 187 0.78 -1.13 28.33
N ASP A 188 -0.31 -0.95 29.07
CA ASP A 188 -1.00 -2.06 29.74
C ASP A 188 -1.43 -3.15 28.75
N GLN A 189 -0.90 -4.35 28.91
CA GLN A 189 -1.05 -5.47 27.97
C GLN A 189 -2.42 -6.17 28.04
N LYS A 190 -3.18 -6.07 29.15
CA LYS A 190 -4.55 -6.60 29.33
C LYS A 190 -4.77 -8.03 28.82
N ASN A 191 -3.76 -8.91 28.94
CA ASN A 191 -3.73 -10.27 28.37
C ASN A 191 -3.75 -10.34 26.83
N GLU A 192 -3.36 -9.27 26.16
CA GLU A 192 -3.22 -9.17 24.71
C GLU A 192 -1.83 -8.62 24.37
N ILE A 193 -1.37 -8.76 23.13
CA ILE A 193 -0.16 -8.09 22.67
C ILE A 193 -0.55 -6.69 22.22
N ARG A 194 -0.15 -5.67 22.97
CA ARG A 194 -0.46 -4.26 22.73
C ARG A 194 0.81 -3.43 22.68
N PHE A 195 0.88 -2.54 21.73
CA PHE A 195 2.00 -1.60 21.61
C PHE A 195 1.57 -0.28 20.97
N MET A 196 2.35 0.76 21.23
CA MET A 196 2.24 2.03 20.53
C MET A 196 3.29 2.06 19.43
N TYR A 197 2.89 2.59 18.28
CA TYR A 197 3.75 2.86 17.16
C TYR A 197 3.75 4.37 16.92
N LEU A 198 4.91 5.00 17.00
CA LEU A 198 5.04 6.44 16.89
C LEU A 198 5.92 6.77 15.68
N SER A 199 5.35 7.41 14.70
CA SER A 199 6.12 8.07 13.66
C SER A 199 5.85 9.58 13.69
N LEU A 200 6.92 10.37 13.73
CA LEU A 200 6.78 11.82 13.76
C LEU A 200 6.46 12.37 12.39
N ILE A 201 5.33 13.04 12.30
CA ILE A 201 4.95 13.83 11.15
C ILE A 201 5.05 15.28 11.56
N HIS A 202 6.08 15.99 11.12
CA HIS A 202 6.05 17.44 11.21
C HIS A 202 5.05 17.98 10.21
N ILE A 203 4.12 18.78 10.70
CA ILE A 203 3.17 19.53 9.88
C ILE A 203 3.76 20.91 9.60
#